data_038f41f427ec289ab4b3f256da94065f
#
_entry.id   038f41f427ec289ab4b3f256da94065f
#
_cell.length_a   1.000
_cell.length_b   1.000
_cell.length_c   1.000
_cell.angle_alpha   90.00
_cell.angle_beta   90.00
_cell.angle_gamma   90.00
#
_symmetry.space_group_name_H-M   'P 1'
#
loop_
_entity.id
_entity.type
_entity.pdbx_description
1 polymer ?
#
loop_
_entity_poly.entity_id
_entity_poly.type
_entity_poly.pdbx_seq_one_letter_code
_entity_poly.pdbx_strand_id
1 'polypeptide(L)'
;MRVLVTGVTGQLGHDCVVELKDRGMEVRGVSSRDFPLTNAKAMRRVMAAYKPNCVIHCAAYTAVDRAEDDEAVCMAVNAEGTANLAKLCREFHAKMVYISTDYVFPGDGDAPYETDAPKGPQNVYGKSKLMGEEAIQSILKRYFIVRISWVFGINGKNFIRTMLRLGESHAKLTVVDDQVGSPTYTRDLSVLLADMIQTERYGVYHATNEGFCSWAELAAEVFRQAGMPVEVTPVPSSAYPTRAVRPKNSRMSKKSLTEAGFALLPRWQDAVGRYLIELESMKEQREALAE
;
A
#
# COMPACT_ATOMS: atom_id res chain seq x y z
N MET A 1 -21.99 9.51 -2.26
CA MET A 1 -21.37 8.42 -3.07
C MET A 1 -21.18 7.22 -2.14
N ARG A 2 -21.61 6.02 -2.57
CA ARG A 2 -21.38 4.76 -1.81
C ARG A 2 -20.03 4.16 -2.20
N VAL A 3 -19.16 3.97 -1.22
CA VAL A 3 -17.81 3.42 -1.42
C VAL A 3 -17.66 2.09 -0.67
N LEU A 4 -17.27 1.05 -1.39
CA LEU A 4 -16.89 -0.23 -0.79
C LEU A 4 -15.37 -0.26 -0.65
N VAL A 5 -14.85 -0.49 0.56
CA VAL A 5 -13.43 -0.61 0.83
C VAL A 5 -13.11 -2.05 1.23
N THR A 6 -12.24 -2.73 0.49
CA THR A 6 -11.78 -4.08 0.85
C THR A 6 -10.48 -4.02 1.67
N GLY A 7 -10.21 -5.05 2.45
CA GLY A 7 -8.97 -5.13 3.22
C GLY A 7 -8.90 -4.19 4.42
N VAL A 8 -10.04 -3.90 5.05
CA VAL A 8 -10.15 -2.94 6.16
C VAL A 8 -9.44 -3.36 7.45
N THR A 9 -9.03 -4.61 7.55
CA THR A 9 -8.19 -5.09 8.65
C THR A 9 -6.70 -4.75 8.46
N GLY A 10 -6.32 -4.29 7.26
CA GLY A 10 -4.98 -3.81 6.93
C GLY A 10 -4.81 -2.31 7.20
N GLN A 11 -3.60 -1.80 6.98
CA GLN A 11 -3.22 -0.41 7.24
C GLN A 11 -4.04 0.57 6.38
N LEU A 12 -3.92 0.49 5.06
CA LEU A 12 -4.56 1.43 4.13
C LEU A 12 -6.08 1.31 4.12
N GLY A 13 -6.63 0.09 4.13
CA GLY A 13 -8.08 -0.09 4.12
C GLY A 13 -8.75 0.51 5.35
N HIS A 14 -8.09 0.45 6.51
CA HIS A 14 -8.51 1.12 7.73
C HIS A 14 -8.58 2.64 7.53
N ASP A 15 -7.47 3.26 7.11
CA ASP A 15 -7.39 4.72 6.96
C ASP A 15 -8.32 5.24 5.87
N CYS A 16 -8.52 4.49 4.78
CA CYS A 16 -9.53 4.83 3.78
C CYS A 16 -10.94 4.89 4.35
N VAL A 17 -11.31 3.94 5.23
CA VAL A 17 -12.64 3.96 5.86
C VAL A 17 -12.81 5.18 6.77
N VAL A 18 -11.78 5.52 7.55
CA VAL A 18 -11.78 6.69 8.42
C VAL A 18 -11.92 7.96 7.58
N GLU A 19 -11.01 8.20 6.65
CA GLU A 19 -10.99 9.39 5.82
C GLU A 19 -12.30 9.63 5.05
N LEU A 20 -12.85 8.56 4.45
CA LEU A 20 -14.08 8.67 3.66
C LEU A 20 -15.29 8.97 4.54
N LYS A 21 -15.33 8.45 5.77
CA LYS A 21 -16.38 8.77 6.75
C LYS A 21 -16.27 10.22 7.23
N ASP A 22 -15.06 10.69 7.51
CA ASP A 22 -14.81 12.07 7.93
C ASP A 22 -15.24 13.07 6.85
N ARG A 23 -15.17 12.66 5.57
CA ARG A 23 -15.74 13.43 4.42
C ARG A 23 -17.25 13.26 4.23
N GLY A 24 -17.94 12.57 5.11
CA GLY A 24 -19.40 12.35 5.02
C GLY A 24 -19.84 11.41 3.88
N MET A 25 -18.96 10.56 3.38
CA MET A 25 -19.32 9.56 2.37
C MET A 25 -19.97 8.33 3.00
N GLU A 26 -20.88 7.68 2.29
CA GLU A 26 -21.42 6.39 2.69
C GLU A 26 -20.40 5.29 2.40
N VAL A 27 -19.82 4.70 3.46
CA VAL A 27 -18.71 3.74 3.36
C VAL A 27 -19.08 2.40 3.97
N ARG A 28 -18.82 1.34 3.23
CA ARG A 28 -18.85 -0.03 3.74
C ARG A 28 -17.45 -0.64 3.64
N GLY A 29 -16.87 -0.92 4.80
CA GLY A 29 -15.63 -1.68 4.91
C GLY A 29 -15.91 -3.18 4.93
N VAL A 30 -15.08 -3.99 4.24
CA VAL A 30 -15.19 -5.45 4.23
C VAL A 30 -13.83 -6.11 4.43
N SER A 31 -13.83 -7.19 5.21
CA SER A 31 -12.67 -8.05 5.45
C SER A 31 -12.73 -9.31 4.57
N SER A 32 -11.71 -10.16 4.65
CA SER A 32 -11.71 -11.46 3.96
C SER A 32 -12.80 -12.43 4.46
N ARG A 33 -13.35 -12.20 5.65
CA ARG A 33 -14.48 -12.99 6.21
C ARG A 33 -15.78 -12.66 5.47
N ASP A 34 -15.99 -11.39 5.17
CA ASP A 34 -17.23 -10.90 4.55
C ASP A 34 -17.16 -10.94 3.03
N PHE A 35 -15.95 -10.76 2.50
CA PHE A 35 -15.66 -10.57 1.08
C PHE A 35 -14.41 -11.34 0.65
N PRO A 36 -14.45 -12.69 0.67
CA PRO A 36 -13.30 -13.50 0.26
C PRO A 36 -13.08 -13.37 -1.25
N LEU A 37 -11.92 -12.86 -1.66
CA LEU A 37 -11.58 -12.61 -3.07
C LEU A 37 -11.57 -13.88 -3.93
N THR A 38 -11.37 -15.05 -3.33
CA THR A 38 -11.43 -16.36 -3.99
C THR A 38 -12.86 -16.89 -4.16
N ASN A 39 -13.89 -16.16 -3.70
CA ASN A 39 -15.29 -16.55 -3.80
C ASN A 39 -16.13 -15.49 -4.54
N ALA A 40 -16.20 -15.63 -5.86
CA ALA A 40 -16.95 -14.69 -6.71
C ALA A 40 -18.44 -14.56 -6.33
N LYS A 41 -19.08 -15.65 -5.84
CA LYS A 41 -20.48 -15.63 -5.41
C LYS A 41 -20.67 -14.78 -4.15
N ALA A 42 -19.77 -14.92 -3.18
CA ALA A 42 -19.78 -14.08 -1.96
C ALA A 42 -19.56 -12.61 -2.28
N MET A 43 -18.58 -12.30 -3.13
CA MET A 43 -18.34 -10.93 -3.60
C MET A 43 -19.58 -10.34 -4.29
N ARG A 44 -20.19 -11.09 -5.23
CA ARG A 44 -21.38 -10.65 -5.95
C ARG A 44 -22.55 -10.33 -5.01
N ARG A 45 -22.78 -11.14 -3.97
CA ARG A 45 -23.85 -10.92 -2.97
C ARG A 45 -23.65 -9.57 -2.26
N VAL A 46 -22.43 -9.25 -1.85
CA VAL A 46 -22.12 -7.98 -1.17
C VAL A 46 -22.29 -6.81 -2.14
N MET A 47 -21.78 -6.92 -3.36
CA MET A 47 -21.92 -5.90 -4.41
C MET A 47 -23.38 -5.62 -4.75
N ALA A 48 -24.19 -6.67 -4.89
CA ALA A 48 -25.63 -6.55 -5.19
C ALA A 48 -26.42 -5.89 -4.06
N ALA A 49 -26.08 -6.22 -2.81
CA ALA A 49 -26.76 -5.67 -1.64
C ALA A 49 -26.38 -4.19 -1.40
N TYR A 50 -25.10 -3.85 -1.57
CA TYR A 50 -24.62 -2.50 -1.26
C TYR A 50 -24.68 -1.54 -2.45
N LYS A 51 -24.55 -2.05 -3.68
CA LYS A 51 -24.53 -1.27 -4.95
C LYS A 51 -23.57 -0.09 -4.89
N PRO A 52 -22.26 -0.32 -4.69
CA PRO A 52 -21.30 0.77 -4.57
C PRO A 52 -21.15 1.55 -5.89
N ASN A 53 -20.88 2.86 -5.79
CA ASN A 53 -20.46 3.67 -6.93
C ASN A 53 -18.96 3.56 -7.20
N CYS A 54 -18.19 3.21 -6.14
CA CYS A 54 -16.76 3.05 -6.19
C CYS A 54 -16.32 1.89 -5.28
N VAL A 55 -15.31 1.14 -5.71
CA VAL A 55 -14.62 0.13 -4.92
C VAL A 55 -13.17 0.57 -4.74
N ILE A 56 -12.69 0.74 -3.49
CA ILE A 56 -11.28 0.89 -3.17
C ILE A 56 -10.76 -0.48 -2.74
N HIS A 57 -9.94 -1.07 -3.60
CA HIS A 57 -9.45 -2.44 -3.44
C HIS A 57 -8.07 -2.46 -2.79
N CYS A 58 -8.04 -2.50 -1.45
CA CYS A 58 -6.82 -2.60 -0.64
C CYS A 58 -6.48 -4.05 -0.23
N ALA A 59 -7.41 -4.98 -0.37
CA ALA A 59 -7.16 -6.38 0.00
C ALA A 59 -6.18 -7.04 -0.96
N ALA A 60 -5.15 -7.70 -0.43
CA ALA A 60 -4.16 -8.44 -1.20
C ALA A 60 -3.48 -9.50 -0.33
N TYR A 61 -2.90 -10.50 -0.96
CA TYR A 61 -1.88 -11.37 -0.37
C TYR A 61 -0.55 -10.58 -0.39
N THR A 62 -0.05 -10.18 0.78
CA THR A 62 1.11 -9.28 0.89
C THR A 62 2.33 -9.93 1.57
N ALA A 63 2.26 -11.21 1.91
CA ALA A 63 3.39 -11.95 2.50
C ALA A 63 4.38 -12.35 1.39
N VAL A 64 5.22 -11.38 0.96
CA VAL A 64 6.07 -11.44 -0.24
C VAL A 64 6.95 -12.70 -0.26
N ASP A 65 7.66 -13.00 0.84
CA ASP A 65 8.53 -14.18 0.91
C ASP A 65 7.73 -15.49 0.90
N ARG A 66 6.60 -15.51 1.59
CA ARG A 66 5.72 -16.68 1.60
C ARG A 66 5.00 -16.91 0.27
N ALA A 67 4.83 -15.86 -0.55
CA ALA A 67 4.25 -16.01 -1.87
C ALA A 67 5.07 -16.95 -2.77
N GLU A 68 6.39 -17.04 -2.55
CA GLU A 68 7.25 -17.97 -3.31
C GLU A 68 6.92 -19.45 -3.00
N ASP A 69 6.36 -19.75 -1.84
CA ASP A 69 5.90 -21.08 -1.44
C ASP A 69 4.41 -21.30 -1.74
N ASP A 70 3.61 -20.25 -1.60
CA ASP A 70 2.15 -20.26 -1.71
C ASP A 70 1.69 -19.61 -3.04
N GLU A 71 2.40 -19.82 -4.16
CA GLU A 71 2.14 -19.15 -5.45
C GLU A 71 0.67 -19.25 -5.86
N ALA A 72 0.08 -20.44 -5.79
CA ALA A 72 -1.31 -20.66 -6.17
C ALA A 72 -2.29 -19.79 -5.37
N VAL A 73 -2.07 -19.66 -4.06
CA VAL A 73 -2.91 -18.82 -3.18
C VAL A 73 -2.69 -17.34 -3.50
N CYS A 74 -1.44 -16.91 -3.70
CA CYS A 74 -1.11 -15.54 -4.07
C CYS A 74 -1.79 -15.14 -5.39
N MET A 75 -1.71 -16.00 -6.42
CA MET A 75 -2.36 -15.79 -7.73
C MET A 75 -3.88 -15.79 -7.62
N ALA A 76 -4.48 -16.71 -6.88
CA ALA A 76 -5.92 -16.76 -6.66
C ALA A 76 -6.46 -15.49 -6.01
N VAL A 77 -5.72 -14.91 -5.05
CA VAL A 77 -6.14 -13.68 -4.35
C VAL A 77 -5.85 -12.45 -5.20
N ASN A 78 -4.60 -12.24 -5.63
CA ASN A 78 -4.15 -10.98 -6.23
C ASN A 78 -4.51 -10.84 -7.71
N ALA A 79 -4.50 -11.92 -8.48
CA ALA A 79 -4.80 -11.91 -9.91
C ALA A 79 -6.27 -12.28 -10.17
N GLU A 80 -6.67 -13.50 -9.87
CA GLU A 80 -8.03 -13.99 -10.18
C GLU A 80 -9.10 -13.26 -9.37
N GLY A 81 -8.88 -13.06 -8.07
CA GLY A 81 -9.79 -12.33 -7.19
C GLY A 81 -9.99 -10.89 -7.65
N THR A 82 -8.91 -10.22 -8.04
CA THR A 82 -8.96 -8.88 -8.62
C THR A 82 -9.70 -8.85 -9.95
N ALA A 83 -9.46 -9.81 -10.85
CA ALA A 83 -10.16 -9.93 -12.11
C ALA A 83 -11.68 -10.13 -11.91
N ASN A 84 -12.05 -10.98 -10.96
CA ASN A 84 -13.46 -11.21 -10.62
C ASN A 84 -14.12 -9.97 -10.04
N LEU A 85 -13.41 -9.22 -9.18
CA LEU A 85 -13.90 -7.95 -8.66
C LEU A 85 -14.05 -6.88 -9.75
N ALA A 86 -13.11 -6.81 -10.70
CA ALA A 86 -13.21 -5.91 -11.85
C ALA A 86 -14.43 -6.22 -12.72
N LYS A 87 -14.74 -7.51 -12.97
CA LYS A 87 -15.97 -7.91 -13.67
C LYS A 87 -17.23 -7.46 -12.94
N LEU A 88 -17.25 -7.59 -11.60
CA LEU A 88 -18.36 -7.09 -10.79
C LEU A 88 -18.45 -5.57 -10.82
N CYS A 89 -17.33 -4.85 -10.74
CA CYS A 89 -17.33 -3.40 -10.89
C CYS A 89 -17.92 -2.97 -12.24
N ARG A 90 -17.59 -3.68 -13.33
CA ARG A 90 -18.20 -3.43 -14.65
C ARG A 90 -19.71 -3.68 -14.65
N GLU A 91 -20.14 -4.78 -14.08
CA GLU A 91 -21.56 -5.18 -14.01
C GLU A 91 -22.40 -4.17 -13.20
N PHE A 92 -21.87 -3.73 -12.06
CA PHE A 92 -22.56 -2.77 -11.17
C PHE A 92 -22.25 -1.32 -11.49
N HIS A 93 -21.57 -1.03 -12.60
CA HIS A 93 -21.18 0.32 -13.04
C HIS A 93 -20.37 1.10 -11.98
N ALA A 94 -19.62 0.41 -11.12
CA ALA A 94 -18.75 0.99 -10.14
C ALA A 94 -17.39 1.36 -10.76
N LYS A 95 -16.80 2.50 -10.38
CA LYS A 95 -15.37 2.74 -10.62
C LYS A 95 -14.53 1.94 -9.63
N MET A 96 -13.26 1.65 -9.98
CA MET A 96 -12.38 0.86 -9.14
C MET A 96 -11.05 1.57 -8.90
N VAL A 97 -10.64 1.66 -7.65
CA VAL A 97 -9.26 1.98 -7.26
C VAL A 97 -8.57 0.68 -6.89
N TYR A 98 -7.45 0.38 -7.51
CA TYR A 98 -6.63 -0.79 -7.23
C TYR A 98 -5.28 -0.38 -6.67
N ILE A 99 -4.95 -0.86 -5.50
CA ILE A 99 -3.65 -0.62 -4.90
C ILE A 99 -2.66 -1.65 -5.43
N SER A 100 -1.70 -1.18 -6.23
CA SER A 100 -0.62 -1.96 -6.79
C SER A 100 0.72 -1.65 -6.09
N THR A 101 1.84 -2.03 -6.68
CA THR A 101 3.14 -2.05 -6.04
C THR A 101 4.26 -1.68 -7.02
N ASP A 102 5.37 -1.20 -6.48
CA ASP A 102 6.67 -1.06 -7.16
C ASP A 102 7.23 -2.40 -7.67
N TYR A 103 6.84 -3.53 -7.07
CA TYR A 103 7.28 -4.88 -7.45
C TYR A 103 6.84 -5.33 -8.85
N VAL A 104 6.02 -4.54 -9.55
CA VAL A 104 5.70 -4.80 -10.96
C VAL A 104 6.86 -4.43 -11.90
N PHE A 105 7.85 -3.69 -11.41
CA PHE A 105 9.06 -3.31 -12.15
C PHE A 105 10.20 -4.30 -11.91
N PRO A 106 11.24 -4.31 -12.78
CA PRO A 106 12.41 -5.18 -12.61
C PRO A 106 13.20 -4.89 -11.32
N GLY A 107 13.17 -3.67 -10.80
CA GLY A 107 13.85 -3.32 -9.56
C GLY A 107 15.33 -3.02 -9.71
N ASP A 108 15.80 -2.80 -10.91
CA ASP A 108 17.18 -2.44 -11.27
C ASP A 108 17.31 -0.94 -11.62
N GLY A 109 18.55 -0.52 -11.92
CA GLY A 109 18.85 0.87 -12.22
C GLY A 109 18.78 1.79 -11.00
N ASP A 110 18.80 3.11 -11.24
CA ASP A 110 18.81 4.14 -10.20
C ASP A 110 17.84 5.31 -10.49
N ALA A 111 17.29 5.36 -11.70
CA ALA A 111 16.27 6.34 -12.07
C ALA A 111 14.88 5.94 -11.59
N PRO A 112 14.01 6.91 -11.24
CA PRO A 112 12.62 6.63 -10.94
C PRO A 112 11.86 6.05 -12.14
N TYR A 113 11.12 4.96 -11.95
CA TYR A 113 10.26 4.39 -12.97
C TYR A 113 9.09 5.33 -13.30
N GLU A 114 8.84 5.56 -14.58
CA GLU A 114 7.60 6.18 -15.06
C GLU A 114 6.45 5.16 -15.06
N THR A 115 5.20 5.64 -15.12
CA THR A 115 4.02 4.74 -15.05
C THR A 115 3.94 3.76 -16.22
N ASP A 116 4.47 4.11 -17.37
CA ASP A 116 4.54 3.31 -18.60
C ASP A 116 5.85 2.53 -18.76
N ALA A 117 6.84 2.70 -17.86
CA ALA A 117 8.09 1.97 -17.90
C ALA A 117 7.88 0.46 -18.05
N PRO A 118 8.78 -0.26 -18.75
CA PRO A 118 8.68 -1.70 -18.92
C PRO A 118 8.49 -2.43 -17.59
N LYS A 119 7.53 -3.37 -17.56
CA LYS A 119 7.26 -4.22 -16.40
C LYS A 119 8.17 -5.44 -16.44
N GLY A 120 8.58 -5.94 -15.27
CA GLY A 120 9.48 -7.09 -15.18
C GLY A 120 9.57 -7.62 -13.75
N PRO A 121 8.43 -8.03 -13.14
CA PRO A 121 8.41 -8.49 -11.75
C PRO A 121 9.33 -9.69 -11.52
N GLN A 122 10.14 -9.64 -10.45
CA GLN A 122 11.17 -10.62 -10.15
C GLN A 122 10.71 -11.70 -9.14
N ASN A 123 9.49 -11.59 -8.62
CA ASN A 123 8.94 -12.51 -7.64
C ASN A 123 7.45 -12.77 -7.88
N VAL A 124 6.91 -13.81 -7.22
CA VAL A 124 5.51 -14.23 -7.35
C VAL A 124 4.54 -13.12 -6.96
N TYR A 125 4.82 -12.39 -5.87
CA TYR A 125 3.98 -11.27 -5.44
C TYR A 125 3.85 -10.20 -6.54
N GLY A 126 4.97 -9.74 -7.07
CA GLY A 126 4.99 -8.73 -8.15
C GLY A 126 4.25 -9.20 -9.40
N LYS A 127 4.47 -10.47 -9.82
CA LYS A 127 3.75 -11.10 -10.95
C LYS A 127 2.24 -11.10 -10.71
N SER A 128 1.81 -11.53 -9.52
CA SER A 128 0.39 -11.59 -9.18
C SER A 128 -0.29 -10.22 -9.18
N LYS A 129 0.42 -9.18 -8.71
CA LYS A 129 -0.07 -7.80 -8.72
C LYS A 129 -0.16 -7.23 -10.14
N LEU A 130 0.85 -7.51 -10.99
CA LEU A 130 0.84 -7.10 -12.40
C LEU A 130 -0.32 -7.74 -13.15
N MET A 131 -0.57 -9.04 -12.98
CA MET A 131 -1.73 -9.71 -13.58
C MET A 131 -3.06 -9.08 -13.14
N GLY A 132 -3.14 -8.60 -11.90
CA GLY A 132 -4.28 -7.82 -11.41
C GLY A 132 -4.45 -6.48 -12.17
N GLU A 133 -3.36 -5.74 -12.42
CA GLU A 133 -3.39 -4.51 -13.23
C GLU A 133 -3.89 -4.80 -14.65
N GLU A 134 -3.32 -5.79 -15.31
CA GLU A 134 -3.67 -6.20 -16.68
C GLU A 134 -5.15 -6.62 -16.79
N ALA A 135 -5.64 -7.37 -15.81
CA ALA A 135 -7.05 -7.75 -15.74
C ALA A 135 -7.96 -6.52 -15.62
N ILE A 136 -7.62 -5.57 -14.76
CA ILE A 136 -8.40 -4.33 -14.60
C ILE A 136 -8.41 -3.54 -15.91
N GLN A 137 -7.26 -3.33 -16.54
CA GLN A 137 -7.12 -2.58 -17.79
C GLN A 137 -7.92 -3.22 -18.94
N SER A 138 -7.96 -4.54 -19.00
CA SER A 138 -8.73 -5.27 -20.03
C SER A 138 -10.25 -5.23 -19.79
N ILE A 139 -10.69 -5.12 -18.53
CA ILE A 139 -12.11 -5.24 -18.15
C ILE A 139 -12.77 -3.88 -17.96
N LEU A 140 -12.08 -2.89 -17.37
CA LEU A 140 -12.64 -1.60 -16.97
C LEU A 140 -12.05 -0.45 -17.77
N LYS A 141 -12.86 0.60 -17.96
CA LYS A 141 -12.42 1.92 -18.42
C LYS A 141 -12.35 2.94 -17.25
N ARG A 142 -13.11 2.71 -16.20
CA ARG A 142 -13.26 3.60 -15.05
C ARG A 142 -12.45 3.06 -13.87
N TYR A 143 -11.11 3.19 -13.93
CA TYR A 143 -10.19 2.69 -12.92
C TYR A 143 -9.08 3.67 -12.59
N PHE A 144 -8.59 3.56 -11.37
CA PHE A 144 -7.33 4.11 -10.90
C PHE A 144 -6.46 2.93 -10.44
N ILE A 145 -5.32 2.72 -11.07
CA ILE A 145 -4.28 1.81 -10.59
C ILE A 145 -3.25 2.67 -9.89
N VAL A 146 -3.06 2.46 -8.60
CA VAL A 146 -2.17 3.27 -7.76
C VAL A 146 -1.06 2.38 -7.23
N ARG A 147 0.16 2.54 -7.77
CA ARG A 147 1.35 1.83 -7.31
C ARG A 147 1.98 2.58 -6.15
N ILE A 148 2.29 1.84 -5.11
CA ILE A 148 2.86 2.31 -3.86
C ILE A 148 4.03 1.43 -3.45
N SER A 149 4.85 1.90 -2.50
CA SER A 149 5.95 1.14 -1.89
C SER A 149 6.04 1.42 -0.40
N TRP A 150 6.63 0.50 0.37
CA TRP A 150 7.06 0.69 1.76
C TRP A 150 5.98 1.27 2.68
N VAL A 151 4.82 0.63 2.68
CA VAL A 151 3.61 1.11 3.36
C VAL A 151 3.75 1.07 4.87
N PHE A 152 3.38 2.16 5.53
CA PHE A 152 3.23 2.25 6.97
C PHE A 152 1.95 3.00 7.36
N GLY A 153 1.34 2.59 8.43
CA GLY A 153 0.10 3.14 8.98
C GLY A 153 -0.20 2.59 10.36
N ILE A 154 -1.23 3.13 10.97
CA ILE A 154 -1.53 2.89 12.37
C ILE A 154 -2.08 1.49 12.63
N ASN A 155 -2.78 0.90 11.67
CA ASN A 155 -3.47 -0.37 11.83
C ASN A 155 -2.66 -1.53 11.25
N GLY A 156 -1.80 -2.17 12.04
CA GLY A 156 -1.06 -3.36 11.64
C GLY A 156 0.44 -3.29 11.91
N LYS A 157 1.17 -4.21 11.29
CA LYS A 157 2.63 -4.32 11.42
C LYS A 157 3.30 -3.60 10.25
N ASN A 158 4.41 -2.91 10.51
CA ASN A 158 5.23 -2.27 9.49
C ASN A 158 6.68 -2.15 9.95
N PHE A 159 7.54 -1.67 9.06
CA PHE A 159 8.95 -1.50 9.31
C PHE A 159 9.23 -0.55 10.48
N ILE A 160 8.56 0.61 10.53
CA ILE A 160 8.78 1.62 11.59
C ILE A 160 8.48 1.05 12.97
N ARG A 161 7.35 0.36 13.14
CA ARG A 161 7.03 -0.33 14.42
C ARG A 161 8.07 -1.38 14.79
N THR A 162 8.62 -2.07 13.79
CA THR A 162 9.67 -3.06 14.03
C THR A 162 10.94 -2.38 14.51
N MET A 163 11.35 -1.28 13.89
CA MET A 163 12.52 -0.50 14.33
C MET A 163 12.34 0.04 15.74
N LEU A 164 11.23 0.69 16.05
CA LEU A 164 10.95 1.20 17.40
C LEU A 164 11.06 0.10 18.47
N ARG A 165 10.44 -1.05 18.24
CA ARG A 165 10.51 -2.20 19.15
C ARG A 165 11.93 -2.74 19.34
N LEU A 166 12.71 -2.82 18.26
CA LEU A 166 14.11 -3.27 18.34
C LEU A 166 14.98 -2.25 19.06
N GLY A 167 14.74 -0.96 18.85
CA GLY A 167 15.46 0.12 19.51
C GLY A 167 15.26 0.18 21.02
N GLU A 168 14.16 -0.37 21.56
CA GLU A 168 13.95 -0.50 23.01
C GLU A 168 14.99 -1.40 23.71
N SER A 169 15.59 -2.34 22.98
CA SER A 169 16.51 -3.35 23.53
C SER A 169 17.90 -3.37 22.88
N HIS A 170 18.12 -2.60 21.82
CA HIS A 170 19.39 -2.62 21.08
C HIS A 170 19.89 -1.19 20.85
N ALA A 171 21.09 -0.90 21.32
CA ALA A 171 21.76 0.38 21.06
C ALA A 171 22.35 0.48 19.65
N LYS A 172 22.44 -0.64 18.93
CA LYS A 172 22.98 -0.70 17.56
C LYS A 172 22.22 -1.72 16.71
N LEU A 173 21.86 -1.35 15.49
CA LEU A 173 21.16 -2.20 14.52
C LEU A 173 21.83 -2.13 13.16
N THR A 174 21.91 -3.26 12.45
CA THR A 174 22.28 -3.30 11.03
C THR A 174 21.01 -3.27 10.18
N VAL A 175 21.01 -2.42 9.14
CA VAL A 175 19.85 -2.25 8.26
C VAL A 175 20.32 -2.16 6.80
N VAL A 176 19.52 -2.74 5.89
CA VAL A 176 19.82 -2.76 4.45
C VAL A 176 19.87 -1.34 3.90
N ASP A 177 20.87 -1.04 3.06
CA ASP A 177 21.13 0.28 2.49
C ASP A 177 21.16 0.31 0.95
N ASP A 178 21.25 -0.85 0.30
CA ASP A 178 21.30 -0.98 -1.16
C ASP A 178 19.92 -1.19 -1.82
N GLN A 179 18.85 -0.96 -1.08
CA GLN A 179 17.47 -0.88 -1.57
C GLN A 179 16.96 0.54 -1.33
N VAL A 180 16.58 1.23 -2.40
CA VAL A 180 16.17 2.64 -2.34
C VAL A 180 14.78 2.82 -2.93
N GLY A 181 13.90 3.52 -2.20
CA GLY A 181 12.51 3.75 -2.58
C GLY A 181 11.91 4.93 -1.82
N SER A 182 10.60 4.98 -1.76
CA SER A 182 9.86 5.97 -0.98
C SER A 182 8.90 5.29 -0.02
N PRO A 183 8.92 5.61 1.27
CA PRO A 183 7.87 5.21 2.20
C PRO A 183 6.51 5.78 1.80
N THR A 184 5.43 5.10 2.16
CA THR A 184 4.06 5.55 1.90
C THR A 184 3.24 5.49 3.19
N TYR A 185 2.88 6.65 3.72
CA TYR A 185 1.99 6.78 4.87
C TYR A 185 0.54 6.61 4.44
N THR A 186 -0.14 5.63 5.00
CA THR A 186 -1.51 5.28 4.59
C THR A 186 -2.52 6.39 4.81
N ARG A 187 -2.31 7.24 5.82
CA ARG A 187 -3.17 8.40 6.06
C ARG A 187 -3.07 9.43 4.92
N ASP A 188 -1.87 9.75 4.46
CA ASP A 188 -1.67 10.66 3.33
C ASP A 188 -2.27 10.07 2.04
N LEU A 189 -2.03 8.79 1.82
CA LEU A 189 -2.55 8.09 0.66
C LEU A 189 -4.08 8.03 0.69
N SER A 190 -4.72 7.83 1.85
CA SER A 190 -6.18 7.78 1.95
C SER A 190 -6.84 9.10 1.55
N VAL A 191 -6.22 10.24 1.89
CA VAL A 191 -6.65 11.58 1.45
C VAL A 191 -6.61 11.68 -0.07
N LEU A 192 -5.48 11.32 -0.70
CA LEU A 192 -5.35 11.32 -2.15
C LEU A 192 -6.39 10.41 -2.83
N LEU A 193 -6.58 9.19 -2.32
CA LEU A 193 -7.57 8.26 -2.88
C LEU A 193 -9.00 8.81 -2.77
N ALA A 194 -9.32 9.48 -1.67
CA ALA A 194 -10.62 10.13 -1.49
C ALA A 194 -10.83 11.31 -2.47
N ASP A 195 -9.76 12.03 -2.85
CA ASP A 195 -9.82 13.04 -3.91
C ASP A 195 -9.97 12.38 -5.29
N MET A 196 -9.17 11.36 -5.60
CA MET A 196 -9.21 10.64 -6.88
C MET A 196 -10.60 10.12 -7.22
N ILE A 197 -11.28 9.48 -6.26
CA ILE A 197 -12.60 8.88 -6.52
C ILE A 197 -13.69 9.90 -6.79
N GLN A 198 -13.49 11.18 -6.53
CA GLN A 198 -14.42 12.25 -6.84
C GLN A 198 -14.23 12.77 -8.28
N THR A 199 -13.23 12.31 -9.00
CA THR A 199 -12.90 12.70 -10.37
C THR A 199 -13.17 11.57 -11.37
N GLU A 200 -12.96 11.88 -12.65
CA GLU A 200 -12.91 10.91 -13.75
C GLU A 200 -11.53 10.85 -14.43
N ARG A 201 -10.49 11.29 -13.72
CA ARG A 201 -9.10 11.29 -14.19
C ARG A 201 -8.52 9.88 -14.04
N TYR A 202 -9.15 8.92 -14.75
CA TYR A 202 -8.78 7.52 -14.72
C TYR A 202 -7.38 7.29 -15.27
N GLY A 203 -6.70 6.24 -14.79
CA GLY A 203 -5.36 5.90 -15.28
C GLY A 203 -4.50 5.16 -14.27
N VAL A 204 -3.21 5.12 -14.54
CA VAL A 204 -2.17 4.51 -13.71
C VAL A 204 -1.36 5.63 -13.05
N TYR A 205 -1.15 5.50 -11.74
CA TYR A 205 -0.48 6.50 -10.92
C TYR A 205 0.55 5.86 -10.00
N HIS A 206 1.59 6.61 -9.68
CA HIS A 206 2.51 6.30 -8.59
C HIS A 206 2.24 7.27 -7.44
N ALA A 207 1.97 6.74 -6.25
CA ALA A 207 1.59 7.55 -5.09
C ALA A 207 2.33 7.10 -3.83
N THR A 208 3.49 7.70 -3.60
CA THR A 208 4.29 7.54 -2.38
C THR A 208 4.57 8.91 -1.78
N ASN A 209 4.98 8.97 -0.52
CA ASN A 209 5.46 10.24 0.03
C ASN A 209 6.68 10.73 -0.75
N GLU A 210 6.90 12.05 -0.79
CA GLU A 210 7.96 12.68 -1.55
C GLU A 210 9.35 12.41 -0.96
N GLY A 211 10.35 12.33 -1.85
CA GLY A 211 11.73 11.99 -1.56
C GLY A 211 11.99 10.49 -1.65
N PHE A 212 13.26 10.14 -1.64
CA PHE A 212 13.76 8.77 -1.67
C PHE A 212 14.68 8.53 -0.48
N CYS A 213 14.73 7.31 0.01
CA CYS A 213 15.66 6.87 1.04
C CYS A 213 15.96 5.38 0.91
N SER A 214 17.03 4.93 1.55
CA SER A 214 17.24 3.52 1.83
C SER A 214 16.47 3.09 3.09
N TRP A 215 16.42 1.77 3.36
CA TRP A 215 15.88 1.28 4.62
C TRP A 215 16.72 1.72 5.83
N ALA A 216 18.06 1.82 5.66
CA ALA A 216 18.95 2.32 6.72
C ALA A 216 18.69 3.79 7.02
N GLU A 217 18.53 4.63 6.00
CA GLU A 217 18.17 6.05 6.17
C GLU A 217 16.79 6.21 6.82
N LEU A 218 15.80 5.41 6.42
CA LEU A 218 14.48 5.42 7.05
C LEU A 218 14.56 5.05 8.54
N ALA A 219 15.33 3.99 8.89
CA ALA A 219 15.51 3.59 10.27
C ALA A 219 16.20 4.66 11.11
N ALA A 220 17.27 5.27 10.58
CA ALA A 220 17.99 6.35 11.26
C ALA A 220 17.07 7.55 11.53
N GLU A 221 16.26 7.94 10.56
CA GLU A 221 15.31 9.05 10.70
C GLU A 221 14.21 8.73 11.73
N VAL A 222 13.71 7.50 11.74
CA VAL A 222 12.74 7.03 12.76
C VAL A 222 13.31 7.16 14.16
N PHE A 223 14.54 6.69 14.40
CA PHE A 223 15.17 6.79 15.71
C PHE A 223 15.47 8.23 16.10
N ARG A 224 15.95 9.04 15.16
CA ARG A 224 16.18 10.47 15.39
C ARG A 224 14.93 11.19 15.85
N GLN A 225 13.80 10.97 15.16
CA GLN A 225 12.53 11.64 15.49
C GLN A 225 11.89 11.08 16.77
N ALA A 226 12.08 9.78 17.04
CA ALA A 226 11.61 9.17 18.28
C ALA A 226 12.50 9.47 19.50
N GLY A 227 13.61 10.22 19.34
CA GLY A 227 14.54 10.52 20.44
C GLY A 227 15.27 9.29 20.98
N MET A 228 15.40 8.22 20.18
CA MET A 228 16.05 6.96 20.58
C MET A 228 17.52 6.97 20.15
N PRO A 229 18.49 6.76 21.07
CA PRO A 229 19.92 6.81 20.76
C PRO A 229 20.41 5.47 20.18
N VAL A 230 19.83 5.07 19.04
CA VAL A 230 20.17 3.80 18.35
C VAL A 230 21.08 4.11 17.16
N GLU A 231 22.26 3.48 17.12
CA GLU A 231 23.18 3.57 15.99
C GLU A 231 22.71 2.62 14.88
N VAL A 232 22.45 3.16 13.67
CA VAL A 232 22.13 2.37 12.49
C VAL A 232 23.40 2.16 11.66
N THR A 233 23.79 0.89 11.48
CA THR A 233 24.91 0.51 10.61
C THR A 233 24.33 0.02 9.27
N PRO A 234 24.61 0.72 8.15
CA PRO A 234 24.17 0.30 6.83
C PRO A 234 24.89 -0.99 6.37
N VAL A 235 24.14 -1.92 5.78
CA VAL A 235 24.67 -3.18 5.24
C VAL A 235 24.03 -3.48 3.88
N PRO A 236 24.70 -4.25 2.98
CA PRO A 236 24.09 -4.67 1.73
C PRO A 236 22.98 -5.73 1.97
N SER A 237 22.06 -5.86 1.01
CA SER A 237 20.98 -6.87 1.03
C SER A 237 21.49 -8.31 1.21
N SER A 238 22.72 -8.60 0.79
CA SER A 238 23.35 -9.90 0.96
C SER A 238 23.55 -10.31 2.44
N ALA A 239 23.54 -9.33 3.36
CA ALA A 239 23.58 -9.59 4.80
C ALA A 239 22.26 -10.16 5.34
N TYR A 240 21.16 -9.98 4.62
CA TYR A 240 19.82 -10.45 4.98
C TYR A 240 19.16 -11.19 3.82
N PRO A 241 19.59 -12.43 3.52
CA PRO A 241 18.98 -13.22 2.45
C PRO A 241 17.47 -13.38 2.67
N THR A 242 16.69 -13.10 1.64
CA THR A 242 15.25 -13.29 1.61
C THR A 242 14.87 -14.29 0.54
N ARG A 243 13.71 -14.93 0.68
CA ARG A 243 13.23 -15.92 -0.29
C ARG A 243 12.82 -15.26 -1.62
N ALA A 244 12.07 -14.18 -1.53
CA ALA A 244 11.72 -13.37 -2.69
C ALA A 244 12.86 -12.38 -3.02
N VAL A 245 13.15 -12.21 -4.29
CA VAL A 245 14.05 -11.16 -4.77
C VAL A 245 13.43 -9.80 -4.48
N ARG A 246 14.15 -8.98 -3.70
CA ARG A 246 13.74 -7.61 -3.37
C ARG A 246 14.29 -6.62 -4.39
N PRO A 247 13.49 -5.66 -4.87
CA PRO A 247 13.99 -4.63 -5.77
C PRO A 247 15.05 -3.75 -5.09
N LYS A 248 16.17 -3.50 -5.76
CA LYS A 248 17.16 -2.50 -5.33
C LYS A 248 16.69 -1.09 -5.62
N ASN A 249 15.91 -0.93 -6.68
CA ASN A 249 15.30 0.33 -7.08
C ASN A 249 13.76 0.23 -7.01
N SER A 250 13.19 0.90 -6.01
CA SER A 250 11.74 1.10 -5.82
C SER A 250 11.35 2.57 -6.03
N ARG A 251 12.20 3.37 -6.67
CA ARG A 251 11.90 4.77 -6.96
C ARG A 251 10.84 4.84 -8.04
N MET A 252 9.82 5.64 -7.80
CA MET A 252 8.70 5.84 -8.74
C MET A 252 8.49 7.34 -8.98
N SER A 253 8.40 7.74 -10.25
CA SER A 253 8.07 9.09 -10.66
C SER A 253 6.61 9.41 -10.31
N LYS A 254 6.34 10.56 -9.72
CA LYS A 254 4.99 11.05 -9.40
C LYS A 254 4.45 12.01 -10.47
N LYS A 255 5.12 12.12 -11.62
CA LYS A 255 4.75 13.01 -12.72
C LYS A 255 3.30 12.83 -13.14
N SER A 256 2.82 11.58 -13.20
CA SER A 256 1.42 11.27 -13.54
C SER A 256 0.39 11.90 -12.59
N LEU A 257 0.70 12.06 -11.30
CA LEU A 257 -0.17 12.76 -10.34
C LEU A 257 -0.27 14.25 -10.67
N THR A 258 0.88 14.91 -10.86
CA THR A 258 0.93 16.36 -11.15
C THR A 258 0.30 16.70 -12.48
N GLU A 259 0.53 15.90 -13.52
CA GLU A 259 -0.08 16.06 -14.85
C GLU A 259 -1.61 15.88 -14.80
N ALA A 260 -2.10 14.99 -13.94
CA ALA A 260 -3.52 14.84 -13.70
C ALA A 260 -4.10 15.92 -12.74
N GLY A 261 -3.28 16.81 -12.19
CA GLY A 261 -3.69 17.86 -11.26
C GLY A 261 -4.06 17.33 -9.87
N PHE A 262 -3.48 16.21 -9.44
CA PHE A 262 -3.55 15.74 -8.07
C PHE A 262 -2.40 16.30 -7.24
N ALA A 263 -2.63 16.50 -5.95
CA ALA A 263 -1.59 16.90 -5.02
C ALA A 263 -0.58 15.76 -4.80
N LEU A 264 0.69 16.12 -4.65
CA LEU A 264 1.71 15.21 -4.17
C LEU A 264 1.52 14.95 -2.67
N LEU A 265 1.93 13.77 -2.20
CA LEU A 265 1.96 13.49 -0.77
C LEU A 265 3.12 14.29 -0.12
N PRO A 266 3.02 14.63 1.18
CA PRO A 266 4.10 15.30 1.89
C PRO A 266 5.44 14.52 1.84
N ARG A 267 6.53 15.15 2.28
CA ARG A 267 7.82 14.46 2.39
C ARG A 267 7.75 13.29 3.37
N TRP A 268 8.48 12.22 3.08
CA TRP A 268 8.46 11.01 3.90
C TRP A 268 8.93 11.25 5.35
N GLN A 269 9.86 12.21 5.56
CA GLN A 269 10.31 12.58 6.92
C GLN A 269 9.18 13.22 7.74
N ASP A 270 8.39 14.10 7.12
CA ASP A 270 7.20 14.68 7.74
C ASP A 270 6.15 13.61 8.06
N ALA A 271 5.92 12.70 7.11
CA ALA A 271 5.00 11.58 7.29
C ALA A 271 5.42 10.67 8.46
N VAL A 272 6.73 10.40 8.63
CA VAL A 272 7.27 9.64 9.79
C VAL A 272 6.95 10.39 11.09
N GLY A 273 7.18 11.70 11.15
CA GLY A 273 6.89 12.50 12.36
C GLY A 273 5.42 12.45 12.75
N ARG A 274 4.51 12.67 11.81
CA ARG A 274 3.06 12.60 12.06
C ARG A 274 2.62 11.20 12.48
N TYR A 275 3.20 10.18 11.90
CA TYR A 275 2.94 8.80 12.28
C TYR A 275 3.40 8.48 13.72
N LEU A 276 4.57 8.97 14.14
CA LEU A 276 5.07 8.79 15.51
C LEU A 276 4.16 9.46 16.54
N ILE A 277 3.69 10.69 16.27
CA ILE A 277 2.70 11.39 17.10
C ILE A 277 1.40 10.59 17.21
N GLU A 278 0.90 10.07 16.09
CA GLU A 278 -0.33 9.26 16.08
C GLU A 278 -0.17 7.97 16.89
N LEU A 279 1.01 7.32 16.82
CA LEU A 279 1.33 6.13 17.62
C LEU A 279 1.31 6.42 19.12
N GLU A 280 1.87 7.56 19.53
CA GLU A 280 1.93 7.96 20.94
C GLU A 280 0.52 8.25 21.48
N SER A 281 -0.26 9.03 20.76
CA SER A 281 -1.66 9.31 21.11
C SER A 281 -2.51 8.05 21.26
N MET A 282 -2.26 7.02 20.45
CA MET A 282 -2.95 5.73 20.60
C MET A 282 -2.51 4.92 21.82
N LYS A 283 -1.26 5.03 22.24
CA LYS A 283 -0.79 4.40 23.49
C LYS A 283 -1.47 5.04 24.69
N GLU A 284 -1.45 6.36 24.77
CA GLU A 284 -2.10 7.13 25.84
C GLU A 284 -3.61 6.82 25.97
N GLN A 285 -4.32 6.76 24.83
CA GLN A 285 -5.73 6.40 24.83
C GLN A 285 -6.00 4.97 25.31
N ARG A 286 -5.12 4.02 25.02
CA ARG A 286 -5.26 2.63 25.49
C ARG A 286 -4.97 2.51 26.97
N GLU A 287 -4.01 3.23 27.48
CA GLU A 287 -3.67 3.28 28.91
C GLU A 287 -4.81 3.90 29.69
N ALA A 288 -5.36 5.03 29.23
CA ALA A 288 -6.53 5.68 29.85
C ALA A 288 -7.82 4.84 29.83
N LEU A 289 -7.95 3.88 28.91
CA LEU A 289 -9.10 2.96 28.86
C LEU A 289 -8.88 1.68 29.69
N ALA A 290 -7.66 1.43 30.14
CA ALA A 290 -7.30 0.28 30.96
C ALA A 290 -7.31 0.57 32.46
N GLU A 291 -7.32 1.86 32.85
CA GLU A 291 -7.56 2.40 34.19
C GLU A 291 -9.06 2.56 34.48
#